data_f6c4791e3423d7331bef7cef9323cba7
#
_entry.id   f6c4791e3423d7331bef7cef9323cba7
#
_cell.length_a   1.000
_cell.length_b   1.000
_cell.length_c   1.000
_cell.angle_alpha   90.00
_cell.angle_beta   90.00
_cell.angle_gamma   90.00
#
_symmetry.space_group_name_H-M   'P 1'
#
loop_
_entity.id
_entity.type
_entity.pdbx_description
1 polymer ?
#
loop_
_entity_poly.entity_id
_entity_poly.type
_entity_poly.pdbx_seq_one_letter_code
_entity_poly.pdbx_strand_id
1 'polypeptide(L)'
;MAVNNIPFGGDGSPLDEGNDKKIETLGVLNFGPYVAHFKAHKELIKGLLKRGKLKTKGSANKHLAGYMGDQRDYTMEDKQWFIQEFQPYIDEYVEGTCKWVRSQYSEPQWSKSYALMGLWINYMKANDFNTEHVHKGMLTWIIYLKTPNLDEERKKYEGKSYGPGGVLFHYGEHSTPQWAEHSHGYLPEEGYMWIFPAQTRHEVIPFKSPGERISVSGNLYFIHPTKKSTAELPNLQQESEDIAGLAADAGRLKKK
;
A
#
# COMPACT_ATOMS: atom_id res chain seq x y z
N MET A 1 2.83 17.44 21.62
CA MET A 1 2.34 18.48 20.70
C MET A 1 1.05 17.96 20.12
N ALA A 2 -0.03 18.73 20.20
CA ALA A 2 -1.34 18.28 19.74
C ALA A 2 -1.29 18.06 18.22
N VAL A 3 -1.65 16.86 17.80
CA VAL A 3 -1.95 16.58 16.40
C VAL A 3 -3.16 17.44 16.07
N ASN A 4 -2.98 18.48 15.26
CA ASN A 4 -4.09 19.24 14.73
C ASN A 4 -4.92 18.29 13.86
N ASN A 5 -6.06 17.84 14.42
CA ASN A 5 -7.09 17.24 13.62
C ASN A 5 -7.53 18.28 12.60
N ILE A 6 -7.12 18.11 11.35
CA ILE A 6 -7.73 18.80 10.22
C ILE A 6 -9.19 18.35 10.24
N PRO A 7 -10.16 19.23 10.42
CA PRO A 7 -11.56 18.83 10.38
C PRO A 7 -11.86 18.39 8.95
N PHE A 8 -12.02 17.09 8.74
CA PHE A 8 -12.57 16.56 7.50
C PHE A 8 -14.02 17.03 7.41
N GLY A 9 -14.29 17.95 6.50
CA GLY A 9 -15.65 18.41 6.20
C GLY A 9 -16.43 17.28 5.52
N GLY A 10 -17.00 16.41 6.32
CA GLY A 10 -18.12 15.59 5.88
C GLY A 10 -19.38 16.43 6.02
N ASP A 11 -20.08 16.70 4.95
CA ASP A 11 -21.43 17.20 5.06
C ASP A 11 -22.30 16.11 5.69
N GLY A 12 -23.07 16.44 6.71
CA GLY A 12 -23.86 15.49 7.50
C GLY A 12 -25.11 14.99 6.77
N SER A 13 -25.01 14.52 5.50
CA SER A 13 -26.13 13.90 4.80
C SER A 13 -26.48 12.54 5.40
N PRO A 14 -27.78 12.20 5.58
CA PRO A 14 -28.18 10.91 6.12
C PRO A 14 -27.69 9.76 5.23
N LEU A 15 -27.09 8.76 5.85
CA LEU A 15 -26.66 7.54 5.18
C LEU A 15 -27.88 6.78 4.66
N ASP A 16 -27.88 6.53 3.37
CA ASP A 16 -28.87 5.66 2.73
C ASP A 16 -28.56 4.21 3.14
N GLU A 17 -29.45 3.58 3.94
CA GLU A 17 -29.24 2.27 4.56
C GLU A 17 -29.25 1.08 3.58
N GLY A 18 -29.28 1.32 2.28
CA GLY A 18 -29.53 0.31 1.25
C GLY A 18 -28.33 -0.27 0.51
N ASN A 19 -27.10 0.21 0.70
CA ASN A 19 -25.96 -0.24 -0.10
C ASN A 19 -24.71 -0.53 0.73
N ASP A 20 -24.58 -1.75 1.23
CA ASP A 20 -23.40 -2.26 1.96
C ASP A 20 -22.06 -2.17 1.18
N LYS A 21 -22.10 -1.67 -0.05
CA LYS A 21 -20.93 -1.49 -0.95
C LYS A 21 -20.53 -0.03 -1.14
N LYS A 22 -21.11 0.90 -0.39
CA LYS A 22 -20.67 2.32 -0.50
C LYS A 22 -19.26 2.44 0.02
N ILE A 23 -18.35 2.84 -0.86
CA ILE A 23 -16.95 3.12 -0.52
C ILE A 23 -16.88 4.51 0.07
N GLU A 24 -16.27 4.61 1.25
CA GLU A 24 -16.05 5.85 1.95
C GLU A 24 -14.58 6.21 1.91
N THR A 25 -14.24 7.37 1.34
CA THR A 25 -12.92 7.95 1.43
C THR A 25 -12.79 8.61 2.80
N LEU A 26 -11.96 8.04 3.68
CA LEU A 26 -11.78 8.54 5.04
C LEU A 26 -10.87 9.77 5.13
N GLY A 27 -10.04 9.97 4.12
CA GLY A 27 -9.15 11.11 4.07
C GLY A 27 -8.24 11.09 2.86
N VAL A 28 -7.73 12.26 2.53
CA VAL A 28 -6.76 12.47 1.47
C VAL A 28 -5.59 13.25 2.03
N LEU A 29 -4.39 12.69 1.91
CA LEU A 29 -3.16 13.38 2.25
C LEU A 29 -2.59 14.01 0.98
N ASN A 30 -2.55 15.32 0.95
CA ASN A 30 -1.95 16.08 -0.14
C ASN A 30 -0.64 16.72 0.32
N PHE A 31 0.39 15.88 0.43
CA PHE A 31 1.73 16.38 0.75
C PHE A 31 2.75 16.08 -0.37
N GLY A 32 2.23 15.90 -1.57
CA GLY A 32 2.98 15.62 -2.80
C GLY A 32 2.31 14.50 -3.59
N PRO A 33 2.56 13.23 -3.30
CA PRO A 33 1.79 12.14 -3.89
C PRO A 33 0.35 12.14 -3.35
N TYR A 34 -0.59 11.74 -4.19
CA TYR A 34 -1.95 11.50 -3.75
C TYR A 34 -2.02 10.17 -3.00
N VAL A 35 -2.26 10.24 -1.70
CA VAL A 35 -2.33 9.07 -0.80
C VAL A 35 -3.73 9.03 -0.22
N ALA A 36 -4.53 8.04 -0.62
CA ALA A 36 -5.92 7.93 -0.22
C ALA A 36 -6.12 6.84 0.85
N HIS A 37 -6.92 7.17 1.86
CA HIS A 37 -7.27 6.29 2.96
C HIS A 37 -8.72 5.81 2.83
N PHE A 38 -8.94 4.50 2.84
CA PHE A 38 -10.26 3.89 2.66
C PHE A 38 -10.59 2.92 3.78
N LYS A 39 -11.87 2.74 4.03
CA LYS A 39 -12.38 1.59 4.77
C LYS A 39 -12.65 0.44 3.82
N ALA A 40 -12.04 -0.70 4.09
CA ALA A 40 -12.23 -1.90 3.27
C ALA A 40 -13.56 -2.60 3.60
N HIS A 41 -14.27 -3.07 2.59
CA HIS A 41 -15.48 -3.87 2.78
C HIS A 41 -15.17 -5.17 3.52
N LYS A 42 -16.09 -5.58 4.40
CA LYS A 42 -15.92 -6.81 5.20
C LYS A 42 -15.72 -8.05 4.33
N GLU A 43 -16.37 -8.12 3.17
CA GLU A 43 -16.24 -9.27 2.27
C GLU A 43 -14.85 -9.33 1.61
N LEU A 44 -14.26 -8.18 1.25
CA LEU A 44 -12.87 -8.11 0.76
C LEU A 44 -11.91 -8.64 1.84
N ILE A 45 -12.02 -8.15 3.08
CA ILE A 45 -11.18 -8.60 4.21
C ILE A 45 -11.30 -10.12 4.44
N LYS A 46 -12.52 -10.64 4.57
CA LYS A 46 -12.76 -12.07 4.76
C LYS A 46 -12.24 -12.92 3.61
N GLY A 47 -12.47 -12.45 2.37
CA GLY A 47 -12.02 -13.14 1.16
C GLY A 47 -10.50 -13.22 1.07
N LEU A 48 -9.79 -12.13 1.35
CA LEU A 48 -8.33 -12.08 1.38
C LEU A 48 -7.75 -12.99 2.48
N LEU A 49 -8.28 -12.93 3.71
CA LEU A 49 -7.84 -13.80 4.80
C LEU A 49 -8.04 -15.28 4.47
N LYS A 50 -9.22 -15.66 3.96
CA LYS A 50 -9.54 -17.05 3.59
C LYS A 50 -8.57 -17.57 2.53
N ARG A 51 -8.37 -16.83 1.45
CA ARG A 51 -7.49 -17.21 0.34
C ARG A 51 -6.03 -17.20 0.76
N GLY A 52 -5.57 -16.19 1.50
CA GLY A 52 -4.18 -16.04 1.93
C GLY A 52 -3.69 -17.18 2.84
N LYS A 53 -4.57 -17.71 3.72
CA LYS A 53 -4.22 -18.89 4.57
C LYS A 53 -3.86 -20.13 3.77
N LEU A 54 -4.38 -20.27 2.56
CA LEU A 54 -4.17 -21.42 1.68
C LEU A 54 -2.88 -21.32 0.83
N LYS A 55 -2.16 -20.19 0.90
CA LYS A 55 -0.97 -19.95 0.06
C LYS A 55 0.28 -20.54 0.69
N THR A 56 1.25 -20.86 -0.15
CA THR A 56 2.54 -21.43 0.28
C THR A 56 3.31 -20.41 1.12
N LYS A 57 3.65 -20.79 2.33
CA LYS A 57 4.42 -19.96 3.26
C LYS A 57 5.75 -19.53 2.64
N GLY A 58 6.07 -18.25 2.76
CA GLY A 58 7.32 -17.67 2.29
C GLY A 58 7.48 -17.63 0.76
N SER A 59 6.44 -17.92 -0.03
CA SER A 59 6.53 -17.96 -1.50
C SER A 59 6.99 -16.65 -2.14
N ALA A 60 6.70 -15.51 -1.48
CA ALA A 60 7.07 -14.18 -1.93
C ALA A 60 8.25 -13.55 -1.16
N ASN A 61 8.87 -14.24 -0.19
CA ASN A 61 9.92 -13.67 0.66
C ASN A 61 11.12 -13.09 -0.11
N LYS A 62 11.43 -13.62 -1.29
CA LYS A 62 12.53 -13.13 -2.15
C LYS A 62 12.35 -11.69 -2.65
N HIS A 63 11.17 -11.13 -2.51
CA HIS A 63 10.84 -9.75 -2.93
C HIS A 63 10.83 -8.74 -1.79
N LEU A 64 11.16 -9.16 -0.55
CA LEU A 64 11.19 -8.31 0.62
C LEU A 64 12.38 -7.34 0.59
N ALA A 65 12.14 -6.08 0.92
CA ALA A 65 13.20 -5.11 1.18
C ALA A 65 13.76 -5.21 2.61
N GLY A 66 12.97 -5.72 3.55
CA GLY A 66 13.31 -5.88 4.95
C GLY A 66 13.40 -7.34 5.40
N TYR A 67 13.07 -7.58 6.66
CA TYR A 67 13.03 -8.90 7.26
C TYR A 67 11.63 -9.24 7.72
N MET A 68 11.05 -10.28 7.13
CA MET A 68 9.73 -10.80 7.47
C MET A 68 9.71 -12.30 7.18
N GLY A 69 9.26 -13.08 8.16
CA GLY A 69 9.32 -14.54 8.07
C GLY A 69 8.36 -15.17 7.07
N ASP A 70 7.29 -14.48 6.69
CA ASP A 70 6.24 -15.10 5.90
C ASP A 70 5.48 -14.08 5.02
N GLN A 71 5.83 -14.08 3.74
CA GLN A 71 5.09 -13.39 2.68
C GLN A 71 4.66 -14.41 1.63
N ARG A 72 3.40 -14.36 1.17
CA ARG A 72 2.83 -15.35 0.27
C ARG A 72 2.16 -14.73 -0.94
N ASP A 73 2.41 -15.26 -2.12
CA ASP A 73 1.76 -14.85 -3.35
C ASP A 73 0.34 -15.41 -3.47
N TYR A 74 -0.58 -14.59 -3.97
CA TYR A 74 -1.89 -15.04 -4.42
C TYR A 74 -1.80 -15.63 -5.84
N THR A 75 -2.68 -16.59 -6.13
CA THR A 75 -2.78 -17.21 -7.45
C THR A 75 -3.43 -16.28 -8.48
N MET A 76 -3.40 -16.66 -9.75
CA MET A 76 -4.09 -15.90 -10.81
C MET A 76 -5.61 -15.86 -10.59
N GLU A 77 -6.22 -16.95 -10.11
CA GLU A 77 -7.64 -17.00 -9.76
C GLU A 77 -7.98 -16.01 -8.63
N ASP A 78 -7.13 -15.95 -7.58
CA ASP A 78 -7.30 -14.97 -6.51
C ASP A 78 -7.17 -13.54 -7.01
N LYS A 79 -6.24 -13.27 -7.94
CA LYS A 79 -6.05 -11.97 -8.55
C LYS A 79 -7.27 -11.54 -9.38
N GLN A 80 -7.88 -12.46 -10.13
CA GLN A 80 -9.11 -12.20 -10.88
C GLN A 80 -10.28 -11.83 -9.96
N TRP A 81 -10.46 -12.59 -8.88
CA TRP A 81 -11.44 -12.26 -7.86
C TRP A 81 -11.15 -10.90 -7.20
N PHE A 82 -9.88 -10.65 -6.84
CA PHE A 82 -9.47 -9.40 -6.20
C PHE A 82 -9.76 -8.18 -7.08
N ILE A 83 -9.50 -8.24 -8.37
CA ILE A 83 -9.80 -7.14 -9.31
C ILE A 83 -11.28 -6.77 -9.26
N GLN A 84 -12.18 -7.74 -9.22
CA GLN A 84 -13.63 -7.49 -9.15
C GLN A 84 -14.04 -6.78 -7.86
N GLU A 85 -13.51 -7.23 -6.72
CA GLU A 85 -13.80 -6.64 -5.41
C GLU A 85 -13.09 -5.28 -5.19
N PHE A 86 -11.97 -5.06 -5.85
CA PHE A 86 -11.13 -3.88 -5.65
C PHE A 86 -11.42 -2.76 -6.65
N GLN A 87 -12.12 -3.04 -7.75
CA GLN A 87 -12.44 -2.07 -8.79
C GLN A 87 -13.07 -0.78 -8.25
N PRO A 88 -14.04 -0.79 -7.31
CA PRO A 88 -14.63 0.43 -6.79
C PRO A 88 -13.62 1.37 -6.11
N TYR A 89 -12.59 0.82 -5.46
CA TYR A 89 -11.54 1.62 -4.82
C TYR A 89 -10.60 2.27 -5.85
N ILE A 90 -10.35 1.59 -6.97
CA ILE A 90 -9.58 2.18 -8.07
C ILE A 90 -10.38 3.29 -8.74
N ASP A 91 -11.68 3.11 -8.93
CA ASP A 91 -12.57 4.14 -9.48
C ASP A 91 -12.53 5.40 -8.59
N GLU A 92 -12.72 5.24 -7.28
CA GLU A 92 -12.71 6.34 -6.31
C GLU A 92 -11.32 7.01 -6.22
N TYR A 93 -10.23 6.21 -6.24
CA TYR A 93 -8.88 6.75 -6.23
C TYR A 93 -8.61 7.63 -7.47
N VAL A 94 -8.98 7.15 -8.67
CA VAL A 94 -8.82 7.91 -9.93
C VAL A 94 -9.69 9.16 -9.91
N GLU A 95 -10.94 9.07 -9.45
CA GLU A 95 -11.81 10.24 -9.30
C GLU A 95 -11.22 11.27 -8.32
N GLY A 96 -10.67 10.79 -7.20
CA GLY A 96 -9.97 11.64 -6.24
C GLY A 96 -8.77 12.36 -6.88
N THR A 97 -7.96 11.67 -7.70
CA THR A 97 -6.86 12.34 -8.42
C THR A 97 -7.35 13.41 -9.38
N CYS A 98 -8.50 13.21 -10.03
CA CYS A 98 -9.11 14.23 -10.89
C CYS A 98 -9.48 15.51 -10.13
N LYS A 99 -9.89 15.37 -8.88
CA LYS A 99 -10.30 16.51 -8.02
C LYS A 99 -9.11 17.21 -7.36
N TRP A 100 -8.14 16.45 -6.89
CA TRP A 100 -7.08 16.92 -5.98
C TRP A 100 -5.71 17.07 -6.62
N VAL A 101 -5.43 16.29 -7.67
CA VAL A 101 -4.12 16.27 -8.33
C VAL A 101 -4.29 16.51 -9.82
N ARG A 102 -3.79 17.63 -10.31
CA ARG A 102 -3.71 17.87 -11.76
C ARG A 102 -2.53 17.08 -12.33
N SER A 103 -2.77 15.87 -12.77
CA SER A 103 -1.76 15.02 -13.40
C SER A 103 -2.26 14.48 -14.73
N GLN A 104 -1.36 13.95 -15.54
CA GLN A 104 -1.71 13.28 -16.80
C GLN A 104 -2.60 12.04 -16.62
N TYR A 105 -2.73 11.55 -15.38
CA TYR A 105 -3.57 10.40 -15.01
C TYR A 105 -4.87 10.81 -14.34
N SER A 106 -5.18 12.11 -14.32
CA SER A 106 -6.39 12.65 -13.71
C SER A 106 -7.58 12.62 -14.67
N GLU A 107 -7.80 11.49 -15.33
CA GLU A 107 -8.93 11.27 -16.22
C GLU A 107 -9.68 10.00 -15.81
N PRO A 108 -11.01 10.05 -15.62
CA PRO A 108 -11.79 8.92 -15.08
C PRO A 108 -11.63 7.61 -15.85
N GLN A 109 -11.39 7.66 -17.15
CA GLN A 109 -11.20 6.45 -17.97
C GLN A 109 -10.00 5.60 -17.58
N TRP A 110 -9.00 6.15 -16.88
CA TRP A 110 -7.85 5.38 -16.42
C TRP A 110 -8.24 4.24 -15.48
N SER A 111 -9.30 4.41 -14.70
CA SER A 111 -9.77 3.36 -13.80
C SER A 111 -10.32 2.12 -14.52
N LYS A 112 -10.62 2.22 -15.80
CA LYS A 112 -11.27 1.15 -16.58
C LYS A 112 -10.29 0.21 -17.26
N SER A 113 -8.99 0.51 -17.27
CA SER A 113 -8.00 -0.32 -17.94
C SER A 113 -6.69 -0.35 -17.16
N TYR A 114 -6.42 -1.45 -16.48
CA TYR A 114 -5.16 -1.68 -15.78
C TYR A 114 -4.78 -3.16 -15.73
N ALA A 115 -3.51 -3.41 -15.49
CA ALA A 115 -2.96 -4.75 -15.26
C ALA A 115 -2.49 -4.88 -13.81
N LEU A 116 -2.99 -5.89 -13.10
CA LEU A 116 -2.51 -6.25 -11.78
C LEU A 116 -1.20 -7.03 -11.89
N MET A 117 -0.09 -6.45 -11.45
CA MET A 117 1.24 -7.04 -11.55
C MET A 117 1.52 -8.06 -10.44
N GLY A 118 1.17 -7.72 -9.21
CA GLY A 118 1.42 -8.54 -8.03
C GLY A 118 0.32 -8.37 -7.00
N LEU A 119 0.09 -9.43 -6.23
CA LEU A 119 -0.78 -9.43 -5.06
C LEU A 119 -0.23 -10.44 -4.07
N TRP A 120 0.08 -9.98 -2.85
CA TRP A 120 0.66 -10.82 -1.81
C TRP A 120 0.15 -10.47 -0.43
N ILE A 121 0.17 -11.46 0.47
CA ILE A 121 -0.20 -11.32 1.88
C ILE A 121 1.04 -11.41 2.76
N ASN A 122 1.13 -10.52 3.73
CA ASN A 122 2.22 -10.40 4.70
C ASN A 122 1.75 -10.86 6.07
N TYR A 123 2.50 -11.76 6.68
CA TYR A 123 2.33 -12.20 8.07
C TYR A 123 3.52 -11.70 8.90
N MET A 124 3.39 -10.50 9.44
CA MET A 124 4.44 -9.81 10.18
C MET A 124 4.30 -10.08 11.68
N LYS A 125 5.39 -10.52 12.29
CA LYS A 125 5.50 -10.80 13.73
C LYS A 125 6.34 -9.75 14.46
N ALA A 126 6.45 -9.90 15.76
CA ALA A 126 7.33 -9.08 16.58
C ALA A 126 8.76 -9.07 16.02
N ASN A 127 9.37 -7.88 15.96
CA ASN A 127 10.67 -7.56 15.39
C ASN A 127 10.82 -7.69 13.86
N ASP A 128 9.77 -8.12 13.15
CA ASP A 128 9.76 -8.03 11.69
C ASP A 128 9.64 -6.56 11.27
N PHE A 129 10.27 -6.20 10.16
CA PHE A 129 10.26 -4.85 9.62
C PHE A 129 10.35 -4.86 8.11
N ASN A 130 9.97 -3.77 7.48
CA ASN A 130 10.29 -3.51 6.08
C ASN A 130 10.92 -2.13 5.99
N THR A 131 12.16 -2.10 5.50
CA THR A 131 12.92 -0.85 5.38
C THR A 131 12.31 0.06 4.33
N GLU A 132 12.78 1.30 4.25
CA GLU A 132 12.36 2.24 3.20
C GLU A 132 12.53 1.60 1.81
N HIS A 133 11.45 1.60 1.04
CA HIS A 133 11.39 1.01 -0.28
C HIS A 133 10.30 1.66 -1.14
N VAL A 134 10.32 1.32 -2.41
CA VAL A 134 9.28 1.66 -3.41
C VAL A 134 8.82 0.38 -4.11
N HIS A 135 7.72 0.46 -4.83
CA HIS A 135 7.21 -0.63 -5.62
C HIS A 135 7.33 -0.35 -7.12
N LYS A 136 7.36 -1.43 -7.90
CA LYS A 136 7.14 -1.37 -9.34
C LYS A 136 5.66 -1.09 -9.61
N GLY A 137 5.36 -0.48 -10.75
CA GLY A 137 3.99 -0.17 -11.11
C GLY A 137 3.67 1.32 -10.97
N MET A 138 2.40 1.65 -11.08
CA MET A 138 1.90 3.02 -10.97
C MET A 138 1.19 3.26 -9.65
N LEU A 139 0.41 2.26 -9.18
CA LEU A 139 -0.21 2.28 -7.86
C LEU A 139 0.17 1.04 -7.06
N THR A 140 0.18 1.23 -5.75
CA THR A 140 0.30 0.19 -4.74
C THR A 140 -0.69 0.46 -3.61
N TRP A 141 -0.89 -0.53 -2.74
CA TRP A 141 -1.77 -0.44 -1.58
C TRP A 141 -1.28 -1.27 -0.41
N ILE A 142 -1.79 -0.93 0.77
CA ILE A 142 -1.66 -1.72 1.99
C ILE A 142 -3.06 -1.87 2.58
N ILE A 143 -3.58 -3.11 2.66
CA ILE A 143 -4.88 -3.44 3.28
C ILE A 143 -4.59 -4.17 4.59
N TYR A 144 -5.05 -3.65 5.72
CA TYR A 144 -4.84 -4.26 7.04
C TYR A 144 -5.97 -5.23 7.37
N LEU A 145 -5.65 -6.53 7.36
CA LEU A 145 -6.61 -7.61 7.62
C LEU A 145 -6.69 -7.98 9.10
N LYS A 146 -5.59 -7.77 9.83
CA LYS A 146 -5.46 -7.98 11.26
C LYS A 146 -4.32 -7.14 11.80
N THR A 147 -4.52 -6.57 12.99
CA THR A 147 -3.50 -5.83 13.72
C THR A 147 -3.32 -6.41 15.13
N PRO A 148 -2.09 -6.53 15.65
CA PRO A 148 -1.88 -6.89 17.04
C PRO A 148 -2.31 -5.73 17.95
N ASN A 149 -2.66 -6.03 19.19
CA ASN A 149 -2.84 -4.98 20.19
C ASN A 149 -1.47 -4.45 20.62
N LEU A 150 -1.19 -3.19 20.28
CA LEU A 150 0.07 -2.50 20.58
C LEU A 150 -0.11 -1.36 21.60
N ASP A 151 -1.27 -1.23 22.24
CA ASP A 151 -1.59 -0.08 23.09
C ASP A 151 -0.61 0.09 24.25
N GLU A 152 -0.26 -0.98 24.94
CA GLU A 152 0.69 -0.93 26.05
C GLU A 152 2.13 -0.67 25.58
N GLU A 153 2.52 -1.17 24.43
CA GLU A 153 3.84 -0.89 23.85
C GLU A 153 3.91 0.58 23.41
N ARG A 154 2.87 1.09 22.78
CA ARG A 154 2.78 2.49 22.32
C ARG A 154 2.76 3.48 23.46
N LYS A 155 2.04 3.18 24.56
CA LYS A 155 2.05 4.02 25.78
C LYS A 155 3.44 4.17 26.41
N LYS A 156 4.26 3.14 26.30
CA LYS A 156 5.64 3.11 26.83
C LYS A 156 6.68 3.62 25.84
N TYR A 157 6.27 3.95 24.63
CA TYR A 157 7.18 4.39 23.58
C TYR A 157 7.55 5.86 23.78
N GLU A 158 8.84 6.11 24.03
CA GLU A 158 9.40 7.45 24.26
C GLU A 158 10.11 8.03 23.02
N GLY A 159 10.11 7.28 21.90
CA GLY A 159 10.76 7.69 20.66
C GLY A 159 10.00 8.82 19.94
N LYS A 160 10.68 9.47 19.01
CA LYS A 160 10.14 10.60 18.23
C LYS A 160 9.40 10.16 16.95
N SER A 161 9.45 8.88 16.58
CA SER A 161 8.73 8.35 15.42
C SER A 161 7.25 8.09 15.76
N TYR A 162 6.47 7.67 14.75
CA TYR A 162 5.05 7.34 14.91
C TYR A 162 4.77 6.13 15.81
N GLY A 163 5.83 5.45 16.25
CA GLY A 163 5.73 4.38 17.23
C GLY A 163 5.63 2.97 16.63
N PRO A 164 5.59 1.96 17.52
CA PRO A 164 5.62 0.55 17.14
C PRO A 164 4.51 0.15 16.17
N GLY A 165 4.89 -0.59 15.13
CA GLY A 165 3.99 -1.09 14.10
C GLY A 165 3.47 -0.03 13.12
N GLY A 166 3.95 1.22 13.19
CA GLY A 166 3.59 2.28 12.28
C GLY A 166 4.06 2.05 10.85
N VAL A 167 3.45 2.73 9.91
CA VAL A 167 3.95 2.90 8.54
C VAL A 167 4.28 4.37 8.32
N LEU A 168 5.41 4.65 7.67
CA LEU A 168 5.80 6.01 7.29
C LEU A 168 5.83 6.11 5.78
N PHE A 169 5.25 7.19 5.26
CA PHE A 169 5.40 7.64 3.89
C PHE A 169 6.38 8.80 3.85
N HIS A 170 7.29 8.80 2.90
CA HIS A 170 8.30 9.84 2.73
C HIS A 170 8.12 10.54 1.39
N TYR A 171 8.28 11.86 1.39
CA TYR A 171 8.20 12.67 0.18
C TYR A 171 9.18 13.84 0.24
N GLY A 172 9.83 14.12 -0.91
CA GLY A 172 10.80 15.20 -1.03
C GLY A 172 12.13 14.90 -0.37
N GLU A 173 13.02 15.88 -0.41
CA GLU A 173 14.32 15.85 0.24
C GLU A 173 14.37 16.90 1.35
N HIS A 174 15.12 16.62 2.41
CA HIS A 174 15.21 17.46 3.61
C HIS A 174 15.98 18.78 3.42
N SER A 175 16.26 19.19 2.19
CA SER A 175 17.12 20.33 1.89
C SER A 175 16.48 21.70 2.16
N THR A 176 15.18 21.78 2.29
CA THR A 176 14.48 23.03 2.63
C THR A 176 13.64 22.82 3.88
N PRO A 177 14.07 23.40 5.00
CA PRO A 177 13.31 23.38 6.21
C PRO A 177 12.12 24.28 6.04
N GLN A 178 11.02 24.15 6.28
CA GLN A 178 9.99 25.14 6.46
C GLN A 178 8.72 24.85 5.69
N TRP A 179 7.67 24.68 6.42
CA TRP A 179 6.31 24.66 5.93
C TRP A 179 5.92 23.44 5.07
N ALA A 180 6.78 22.40 4.97
CA ALA A 180 6.47 21.16 4.27
C ALA A 180 6.70 19.95 5.20
N GLU A 181 5.76 19.02 5.20
CA GLU A 181 5.96 17.71 5.82
C GLU A 181 6.72 16.82 4.84
N HIS A 182 7.85 16.28 5.28
CA HIS A 182 8.67 15.35 4.49
C HIS A 182 8.31 13.89 4.74
N SER A 183 7.56 13.63 5.78
CA SER A 183 7.06 12.30 6.11
C SER A 183 5.72 12.37 6.82
N HIS A 184 4.90 11.39 6.55
CA HIS A 184 3.64 11.21 7.25
C HIS A 184 3.54 9.77 7.75
N GLY A 185 3.23 9.61 9.04
CA GLY A 185 3.09 8.30 9.66
C GLY A 185 1.65 7.98 9.98
N TYR A 186 1.37 6.68 9.98
CA TYR A 186 0.07 6.14 10.28
C TYR A 186 0.20 4.89 11.15
N LEU A 187 -0.67 4.75 12.14
CA LEU A 187 -0.80 3.54 12.93
C LEU A 187 -1.84 2.62 12.27
N PRO A 188 -1.47 1.41 11.88
CA PRO A 188 -2.39 0.49 11.20
C PRO A 188 -3.62 0.17 12.03
N GLU A 189 -4.78 0.17 11.37
CA GLU A 189 -6.06 -0.23 11.91
C GLU A 189 -6.66 -1.36 11.08
N GLU A 190 -7.26 -2.35 11.73
CA GLU A 190 -7.90 -3.48 11.06
C GLU A 190 -9.12 -3.02 10.26
N GLY A 191 -9.23 -3.47 9.01
CA GLY A 191 -10.33 -3.11 8.13
C GLY A 191 -10.10 -1.83 7.31
N TYR A 192 -8.94 -1.18 7.44
CA TYR A 192 -8.59 0.00 6.67
C TYR A 192 -7.47 -0.26 5.67
N MET A 193 -7.36 0.62 4.67
CA MET A 193 -6.32 0.53 3.66
C MET A 193 -5.85 1.90 3.18
N TRP A 194 -4.62 1.92 2.65
CA TRP A 194 -4.03 3.04 1.93
C TRP A 194 -3.80 2.64 0.48
N ILE A 195 -4.12 3.52 -0.46
CA ILE A 195 -3.76 3.42 -1.88
C ILE A 195 -2.91 4.64 -2.23
N PHE A 196 -1.78 4.42 -2.88
CA PHE A 196 -0.81 5.47 -3.16
C PHE A 196 0.05 5.16 -4.40
N PRO A 197 0.73 6.17 -4.99
CA PRO A 197 1.64 5.95 -6.10
C PRO A 197 2.76 4.97 -5.72
N ALA A 198 3.05 4.01 -6.58
CA ALA A 198 4.00 2.94 -6.32
C ALA A 198 5.43 3.45 -5.99
N GLN A 199 5.80 4.62 -6.50
CA GLN A 199 7.11 5.25 -6.25
C GLN A 199 7.16 6.08 -4.94
N THR A 200 6.07 6.13 -4.18
CA THR A 200 6.11 6.77 -2.86
C THR A 200 6.95 5.91 -1.91
N ARG A 201 8.07 6.48 -1.44
CA ARG A 201 8.95 5.83 -0.48
C ARG A 201 8.18 5.61 0.83
N HIS A 202 8.26 4.41 1.37
CA HIS A 202 7.61 4.08 2.63
C HIS A 202 8.35 2.97 3.35
N GLU A 203 8.15 2.92 4.66
CA GLU A 203 8.74 1.92 5.54
C GLU A 203 7.73 1.43 6.57
N VAL A 204 8.05 0.28 7.17
CA VAL A 204 7.24 -0.36 8.20
C VAL A 204 8.06 -0.51 9.46
N ILE A 205 7.64 0.18 10.51
CA ILE A 205 8.27 0.16 11.82
C ILE A 205 7.97 -1.18 12.51
N PRO A 206 8.98 -1.85 13.08
CA PRO A 206 8.77 -3.07 13.86
C PRO A 206 7.97 -2.80 15.15
N PHE A 207 7.42 -3.86 15.70
CA PHE A 207 6.83 -3.88 17.05
C PHE A 207 7.41 -5.07 17.83
N LYS A 208 7.29 -5.07 19.17
CA LYS A 208 7.83 -6.09 20.06
C LYS A 208 6.75 -6.92 20.75
N SER A 209 5.55 -6.39 20.86
CA SER A 209 4.41 -7.07 21.47
C SER A 209 4.08 -8.38 20.77
N PRO A 210 3.56 -9.38 21.48
CA PRO A 210 3.10 -10.61 20.86
C PRO A 210 1.90 -10.35 19.94
N GLY A 211 1.79 -11.19 18.92
CA GLY A 211 0.71 -11.11 17.93
C GLY A 211 1.23 -11.04 16.51
N GLU A 212 0.32 -10.83 15.59
CA GLU A 212 0.62 -10.86 14.17
C GLU A 212 -0.15 -9.74 13.46
N ARG A 213 0.57 -8.94 12.67
CA ARG A 213 -0.02 -8.01 11.72
C ARG A 213 -0.15 -8.72 10.38
N ILE A 214 -1.37 -8.81 9.87
CA ILE A 214 -1.64 -9.39 8.56
C ILE A 214 -2.07 -8.26 7.63
N SER A 215 -1.35 -8.07 6.54
CA SER A 215 -1.68 -7.09 5.52
C SER A 215 -1.58 -7.67 4.11
N VAL A 216 -2.32 -7.08 3.17
CA VAL A 216 -2.23 -7.43 1.74
C VAL A 216 -1.75 -6.21 0.99
N SER A 217 -0.77 -6.45 0.13
CA SER A 217 -0.23 -5.44 -0.79
C SER A 217 -0.24 -5.97 -2.22
N GLY A 218 -0.11 -5.06 -3.17
CA GLY A 218 -0.04 -5.40 -4.58
C GLY A 218 0.28 -4.17 -5.41
N ASN A 219 0.51 -4.38 -6.70
CA ASN A 219 0.89 -3.33 -7.64
C ASN A 219 0.07 -3.43 -8.91
N LEU A 220 -0.26 -2.29 -9.51
CA LEU A 220 -0.89 -2.24 -10.82
C LEU A 220 -0.22 -1.24 -11.75
N TYR A 221 -0.44 -1.45 -13.04
CA TYR A 221 -0.18 -0.49 -14.11
C TYR A 221 -1.49 -0.10 -14.78
N PHE A 222 -1.70 1.18 -14.99
CA PHE A 222 -2.77 1.65 -15.86
C PHE A 222 -2.37 1.47 -17.33
N ILE A 223 -3.32 1.01 -18.14
CA ILE A 223 -3.16 0.89 -19.59
C ILE A 223 -3.83 2.12 -20.22
N HIS A 224 -3.09 2.85 -21.05
CA HIS A 224 -3.61 4.08 -21.65
C HIS A 224 -4.86 3.79 -22.50
N PRO A 225 -6.03 4.39 -22.21
CA PRO A 225 -7.28 3.99 -22.85
C PRO A 225 -7.36 4.29 -24.36
N THR A 226 -6.56 5.23 -24.86
CA THR A 226 -6.60 5.67 -26.25
C THR A 226 -5.43 5.20 -27.10
N LYS A 227 -4.36 4.74 -26.50
CA LYS A 227 -3.25 4.12 -27.25
C LYS A 227 -3.62 2.69 -27.52
N LYS A 228 -3.98 2.33 -28.77
CA LYS A 228 -3.94 0.94 -29.22
C LYS A 228 -2.57 0.39 -28.79
N SER A 229 -2.57 -0.63 -27.96
CA SER A 229 -1.39 -1.25 -27.36
C SER A 229 -0.45 -1.77 -28.46
N THR A 230 0.46 -0.91 -28.91
CA THR A 230 1.72 -1.31 -29.56
C THR A 230 2.89 -1.04 -28.61
N ALA A 231 2.65 -0.43 -27.45
CA ALA A 231 3.64 -0.42 -26.40
C ALA A 231 3.62 -1.82 -25.78
N GLU A 232 4.65 -2.58 -26.02
CA GLU A 232 4.99 -3.77 -25.24
C GLU A 232 4.84 -3.38 -23.77
N LEU A 233 3.99 -4.09 -23.05
CA LEU A 233 4.04 -4.07 -21.59
C LEU A 233 5.51 -4.26 -21.25
N PRO A 234 6.14 -3.41 -20.42
CA PRO A 234 7.53 -3.60 -20.06
C PRO A 234 7.74 -5.07 -19.79
N ASN A 235 8.71 -5.69 -20.43
CA ASN A 235 8.93 -7.14 -20.31
C ASN A 235 9.32 -7.40 -18.85
N LEU A 236 8.29 -7.67 -18.03
CA LEU A 236 8.37 -7.79 -16.57
C LEU A 236 9.32 -8.91 -16.12
N GLN A 237 9.58 -9.88 -17.03
CA GLN A 237 10.59 -10.90 -16.82
C GLN A 237 12.00 -10.33 -17.00
N GLN A 238 12.24 -9.54 -18.05
CA GLN A 238 13.55 -8.97 -18.34
C GLN A 238 13.99 -7.96 -17.28
N GLU A 239 13.09 -7.08 -16.81
CA GLU A 239 13.42 -6.17 -15.71
C GLU A 239 13.70 -6.88 -14.38
N SER A 240 13.09 -8.06 -14.12
CA SER A 240 13.39 -8.85 -12.92
C SER A 240 14.78 -9.53 -13.02
N GLU A 241 15.21 -9.91 -14.21
CA GLU A 241 16.52 -10.49 -14.47
C GLU A 241 17.63 -9.44 -14.43
N ASP A 242 17.39 -8.23 -14.93
CA ASP A 242 18.34 -7.13 -14.88
C ASP A 242 18.64 -6.67 -13.45
N ILE A 243 17.62 -6.62 -12.58
CA ILE A 243 17.81 -6.28 -11.16
C ILE A 243 18.50 -7.42 -10.40
N ALA A 244 18.21 -8.68 -10.73
CA ALA A 244 18.93 -9.82 -10.16
C ALA A 244 20.41 -9.81 -10.60
N GLY A 245 20.70 -9.39 -11.82
CA GLY A 245 22.06 -9.18 -12.35
C GLY A 245 22.82 -8.10 -11.58
N LEU A 246 22.21 -6.94 -11.36
CA LEU A 246 22.82 -5.83 -10.60
C LEU A 246 23.09 -6.19 -9.14
N ALA A 247 22.19 -6.96 -8.50
CA ALA A 247 22.40 -7.44 -7.13
C ALA A 247 23.54 -8.48 -7.04
N ALA A 248 23.69 -9.33 -8.06
CA ALA A 248 24.78 -10.31 -8.15
C ALA A 248 26.15 -9.62 -8.34
N ASP A 249 26.21 -8.56 -9.14
CA ASP A 249 27.45 -7.80 -9.35
C ASP A 249 27.85 -6.97 -8.13
N ALA A 250 26.89 -6.40 -7.40
CA ALA A 250 27.16 -5.76 -6.11
C ALA A 250 27.70 -6.72 -5.05
N GLY A 251 27.28 -7.99 -5.10
CA GLY A 251 27.81 -9.07 -4.25
C GLY A 251 29.24 -9.51 -4.60
N ARG A 252 29.66 -9.36 -5.85
CA ARG A 252 31.04 -9.69 -6.28
C ARG A 252 32.08 -8.66 -5.90
N LEU A 253 31.70 -7.40 -5.74
CA LEU A 253 32.59 -6.31 -5.33
C LEU A 253 33.01 -6.41 -3.83
N LYS A 254 32.34 -7.20 -3.01
CA LYS A 254 32.66 -7.41 -1.59
C LYS A 254 33.60 -8.58 -1.31
N LYS A 255 34.13 -9.27 -2.34
CA LYS A 255 35.05 -10.42 -2.20
C LYS A 255 36.45 -10.17 -2.82
N LYS A 256 36.92 -8.93 -2.83
CA LYS A 256 38.33 -8.62 -3.12
C LYS A 256 38.96 -7.89 -1.96
#